data_f65dcec547f78b9a639bb16bd8746f7b
#
_entry.id   f65dcec547f78b9a639bb16bd8746f7b
#
_cell.length_a   1.000
_cell.length_b   1.000
_cell.length_c   1.000
_cell.angle_alpha   90.00
_cell.angle_beta   90.00
_cell.angle_gamma   90.00
#
_symmetry.space_group_name_H-M   'P 1'
#
loop_
_entity.id
_entity.type
_entity.pdbx_description
1 polymer ?
#
loop_
_entity_poly.entity_id
_entity_poly.type
_entity_poly.pdbx_seq_one_letter_code
_entity_poly.pdbx_strand_id
1 'polypeptide(L)'
;MILVYRVFTTFLYPCLVLFIYLRKIVKKEDPVRFKEKILVSHFKVKKRKKAKLIWFHSASIGEFKSIIPIINYLNIYHKNLKFLITTTTFSSGNLAKVELKKFNNVEHRYFPLDVPFLVEQFLNLWKPDNIFLCLLYTSDAADDVRG
;
A
#
# COMPACT_ATOMS: atom_id res chain seq x y z
N MET A 1 -2.76 -26.37 2.95
CA MET A 1 -3.49 -25.17 2.50
C MET A 1 -2.55 -24.05 2.07
N ILE A 2 -1.67 -23.57 2.92
CA ILE A 2 -0.76 -22.44 2.60
C ILE A 2 0.17 -22.77 1.41
N LEU A 3 0.68 -23.98 1.34
CA LEU A 3 1.57 -24.40 0.22
C LEU A 3 0.82 -24.38 -1.12
N VAL A 4 -0.40 -24.91 -1.15
CA VAL A 4 -1.25 -24.92 -2.36
C VAL A 4 -1.55 -23.50 -2.83
N TYR A 5 -1.88 -22.60 -1.91
CA TYR A 5 -2.08 -21.19 -2.22
C TYR A 5 -0.82 -20.54 -2.80
N ARG A 6 0.34 -20.78 -2.20
CA ARG A 6 1.63 -20.25 -2.70
C ARG A 6 1.96 -20.74 -4.10
N VAL A 7 1.79 -22.03 -4.36
CA VAL A 7 2.02 -22.63 -5.68
C VAL A 7 1.03 -22.07 -6.70
N PHE A 8 -0.25 -22.04 -6.36
CA PHE A 8 -1.30 -21.55 -7.26
C PHE A 8 -1.08 -20.08 -7.62
N THR A 9 -0.81 -19.21 -6.65
CA THR A 9 -0.57 -17.78 -6.90
C THR A 9 0.71 -17.53 -7.68
N THR A 10 1.74 -18.34 -7.50
CA THR A 10 2.98 -18.24 -8.26
C THR A 10 2.75 -18.62 -9.73
N PHE A 11 1.98 -19.67 -10.01
CA PHE A 11 1.58 -20.03 -11.38
C PHE A 11 0.66 -18.99 -12.01
N LEU A 12 -0.20 -18.37 -11.21
CA LEU A 12 -1.12 -17.32 -11.67
C LEU A 12 -0.42 -15.97 -11.93
N TYR A 13 0.78 -15.78 -11.37
CA TYR A 13 1.51 -14.51 -11.44
C TYR A 13 1.67 -13.97 -12.87
N PRO A 14 2.06 -14.75 -13.91
CA PRO A 14 2.14 -14.23 -15.28
C PRO A 14 0.80 -13.70 -15.79
N CYS A 15 -0.31 -14.36 -15.44
CA CYS A 15 -1.66 -13.90 -15.80
C CYS A 15 -2.02 -12.59 -15.10
N LEU A 16 -1.64 -12.45 -13.83
CA LEU A 16 -1.85 -11.22 -13.06
C LEU A 16 -1.02 -10.06 -13.63
N VAL A 17 0.21 -10.30 -14.04
CA VAL A 17 1.05 -9.31 -14.72
C VAL A 17 0.39 -8.85 -16.01
N LEU A 18 -0.05 -9.78 -16.85
CA LEU A 18 -0.78 -9.46 -18.07
C LEU A 18 -2.04 -8.66 -17.79
N PHE A 19 -2.79 -9.04 -16.76
CA PHE A 19 -4.00 -8.31 -16.33
C PHE A 19 -3.70 -6.86 -15.94
N ILE A 20 -2.62 -6.60 -15.21
CA ILE A 20 -2.19 -5.25 -14.85
C ILE A 20 -1.80 -4.44 -16.10
N TYR A 21 -1.11 -5.05 -17.07
CA TYR A 21 -0.82 -4.38 -18.34
C TYR A 21 -2.06 -4.02 -19.13
N LEU A 22 -3.07 -4.91 -19.18
CA LEU A 22 -4.36 -4.64 -19.82
C LEU A 22 -5.10 -3.49 -19.11
N ARG A 23 -5.09 -3.48 -17.78
CA ARG A 23 -5.66 -2.39 -16.98
C ARG A 23 -4.96 -1.04 -17.23
N LYS A 24 -3.65 -1.05 -17.46
CA LYS A 24 -2.90 0.14 -17.87
C LYS A 24 -3.39 0.67 -19.21
N ILE A 25 -3.59 -0.18 -20.20
CA ILE A 25 -4.08 0.20 -21.53
C ILE A 25 -5.46 0.85 -21.43
N VAL A 26 -6.33 0.33 -20.57
CA VAL A 26 -7.68 0.87 -20.31
C VAL A 26 -7.67 2.09 -19.37
N LYS A 27 -6.48 2.61 -19.02
CA LYS A 27 -6.28 3.77 -18.12
C LYS A 27 -6.84 3.57 -16.70
N LYS A 28 -6.96 2.35 -16.24
CA LYS A 28 -7.37 2.00 -14.87
C LYS A 28 -6.20 1.85 -13.90
N GLU A 29 -4.97 1.95 -14.39
CA GLU A 29 -3.74 1.91 -13.59
C GLU A 29 -2.87 3.13 -13.87
N ASP A 30 -1.99 3.46 -12.92
CA ASP A 30 -1.00 4.53 -13.08
C ASP A 30 -0.06 4.19 -14.25
N PRO A 31 0.04 5.04 -15.28
CA PRO A 31 0.81 4.72 -16.49
C PRO A 31 2.30 4.54 -16.24
N VAL A 32 2.83 5.14 -15.18
CA VAL A 32 4.26 5.10 -14.83
C VAL A 32 4.52 4.15 -13.66
N ARG A 33 3.69 4.22 -12.62
CA ARG A 33 3.91 3.54 -11.35
C ARG A 33 3.24 2.18 -11.21
N PHE A 34 2.53 1.68 -12.24
CA PHE A 34 1.90 0.36 -12.21
C PHE A 34 2.90 -0.79 -11.95
N LYS A 35 4.17 -0.58 -12.31
CA LYS A 35 5.25 -1.55 -12.08
C LYS A 35 5.50 -1.80 -10.58
N GLU A 36 5.14 -0.87 -9.71
CA GLU A 36 5.26 -1.04 -8.26
C GLU A 36 4.47 -2.25 -7.75
N LYS A 37 3.38 -2.60 -8.43
CA LYS A 37 2.52 -3.74 -8.09
C LYS A 37 3.12 -5.10 -8.49
N ILE A 38 3.97 -5.12 -9.50
CA ILE A 38 4.49 -6.38 -10.10
C ILE A 38 5.99 -6.59 -9.90
N LEU A 39 6.75 -5.52 -9.65
CA LEU A 39 8.20 -5.55 -9.48
C LEU A 39 8.61 -4.80 -8.22
N VAL A 40 8.65 -5.49 -7.09
CA VAL A 40 9.00 -4.91 -5.79
C VAL A 40 10.47 -4.45 -5.74
N SER A 41 11.36 -5.16 -6.42
CA SER A 41 12.80 -4.84 -6.46
C SER A 41 13.15 -3.59 -7.27
N HIS A 42 12.20 -3.00 -7.97
CA HIS A 42 12.43 -1.84 -8.84
C HIS A 42 12.64 -0.52 -8.08
N PHE A 43 12.47 -0.52 -6.76
CA PHE A 43 12.52 0.70 -5.95
C PHE A 43 13.70 0.71 -4.99
N LYS A 44 14.47 1.78 -5.08
CA LYS A 44 15.50 2.08 -4.09
C LYS A 44 14.84 2.65 -2.84
N VAL A 45 14.86 1.90 -1.76
CA VAL A 45 14.46 2.40 -0.44
C VAL A 45 15.60 3.23 0.13
N LYS A 46 15.32 4.48 0.46
CA LYS A 46 16.32 5.34 1.11
C LYS A 46 16.69 4.76 2.48
N LYS A 47 18.00 4.59 2.73
CA LYS A 47 18.48 4.13 4.04
C LYS A 47 17.97 5.05 5.16
N ARG A 48 17.40 4.45 6.18
CA ARG A 48 16.90 5.16 7.36
C ARG A 48 18.00 5.33 8.38
N LYS A 49 18.34 6.56 8.72
CA LYS A 49 19.21 6.84 9.85
C LYS A 49 18.36 6.88 11.12
N LYS A 50 18.37 5.81 11.93
CA LYS A 50 17.75 5.70 13.26
C LYS A 50 16.22 6.04 13.37
N ALA A 51 15.52 6.31 12.28
CA ALA A 51 14.10 6.58 12.31
C ALA A 51 13.28 5.27 12.27
N LYS A 52 12.24 5.18 13.09
CA LYS A 52 11.27 4.07 13.01
C LYS A 52 10.35 4.26 11.80
N LEU A 53 10.08 3.18 11.09
CA LEU A 53 9.15 3.17 9.97
C LEU A 53 7.81 2.61 10.40
N ILE A 54 6.78 3.41 10.23
CA ILE A 54 5.40 2.99 10.40
C ILE A 54 4.78 2.83 9.02
N TRP A 55 4.25 1.67 8.73
CA TRP A 55 3.58 1.37 7.48
C TRP A 55 2.07 1.35 7.67
N PHE A 56 1.35 2.18 6.90
CA PHE A 56 -0.10 2.17 6.78
C PHE A 56 -0.50 1.63 5.41
N HIS A 57 -1.43 0.69 5.40
CA HIS A 57 -2.05 0.22 4.17
C HIS A 57 -3.51 0.65 4.12
N SER A 58 -3.92 1.19 2.98
CA SER A 58 -5.30 1.56 2.68
C SER A 58 -5.73 1.06 1.30
N ALA A 59 -6.88 0.42 1.22
CA ALA A 59 -7.42 -0.05 -0.04
C ALA A 59 -8.29 0.99 -0.75
N SER A 60 -8.84 1.96 0.00
CA SER A 60 -9.79 2.96 -0.49
C SER A 60 -9.37 4.40 -0.19
N ILE A 61 -10.01 5.35 -0.86
CA ILE A 61 -9.83 6.79 -0.61
C ILE A 61 -10.24 7.17 0.82
N GLY A 62 -11.33 6.61 1.32
CA GLY A 62 -11.81 6.89 2.69
C GLY A 62 -10.82 6.43 3.75
N GLU A 63 -10.29 5.22 3.60
CA GLU A 63 -9.25 4.69 4.46
C GLU A 63 -7.99 5.55 4.41
N PHE A 64 -7.55 5.94 3.21
CA PHE A 64 -6.40 6.83 3.04
C PHE A 64 -6.60 8.16 3.76
N LYS A 65 -7.76 8.79 3.61
CA LYS A 65 -8.06 10.06 4.30
C LYS A 65 -8.04 9.94 5.82
N SER A 66 -8.40 8.79 6.37
CA SER A 66 -8.37 8.55 7.81
C SER A 66 -6.94 8.46 8.39
N ILE A 67 -5.95 8.15 7.56
CA ILE A 67 -4.54 8.07 7.96
C ILE A 67 -3.93 9.46 8.17
N ILE A 68 -4.35 10.45 7.40
CA ILE A 68 -3.74 11.80 7.42
C ILE A 68 -3.78 12.46 8.82
N PRO A 69 -4.92 12.46 9.55
CA PRO A 69 -4.94 12.99 10.92
C PRO A 69 -4.01 12.25 11.88
N ILE A 70 -3.88 10.93 11.70
CA ILE A 70 -3.01 10.09 12.52
C ILE A 70 -1.54 10.48 12.32
N ILE A 71 -1.12 10.66 11.07
CA ILE A 71 0.24 11.12 10.75
C ILE A 71 0.50 12.51 11.33
N ASN A 72 -0.45 13.43 11.19
CA ASN A 72 -0.34 14.76 11.80
C ASN A 72 -0.15 14.69 13.31
N TYR A 73 -0.96 13.89 13.99
CA TYR A 73 -0.86 13.68 15.43
C TYR A 73 0.51 13.09 15.83
N LEU A 74 0.92 12.03 15.16
CA LEU A 74 2.20 11.38 15.45
C LEU A 74 3.40 12.29 15.20
N ASN A 75 3.36 13.13 14.17
CA ASN A 75 4.43 14.09 13.88
C ASN A 75 4.55 15.20 14.93
N ILE A 76 3.46 15.55 15.62
CA ILE A 76 3.50 16.52 16.70
C ILE A 76 4.25 15.95 17.92
N TYR A 77 3.95 14.71 18.27
CA TYR A 77 4.44 14.10 19.51
C TYR A 77 5.72 13.27 19.36
N HIS A 78 6.06 12.85 18.12
CA HIS A 78 7.21 11.96 17.85
C HIS A 78 8.04 12.46 16.66
N LYS A 79 9.29 12.84 16.91
CA LYS A 79 10.13 13.49 15.91
C LYS A 79 10.89 12.53 14.99
N ASN A 80 11.15 11.30 15.39
CA ASN A 80 11.99 10.36 14.63
C ASN A 80 11.17 9.26 13.95
N LEU A 81 10.05 9.65 13.32
CA LEU A 81 9.21 8.72 12.58
C LEU A 81 9.32 8.96 11.07
N LYS A 82 9.28 7.87 10.33
CA LYS A 82 9.01 7.84 8.90
C LYS A 82 7.77 7.01 8.65
N PHE A 83 7.02 7.38 7.64
CA PHE A 83 5.79 6.72 7.28
C PHE A 83 5.87 6.20 5.85
N LEU A 84 5.43 4.97 5.66
CA LEU A 84 5.13 4.39 4.38
C LEU A 84 3.63 4.22 4.28
N ILE A 85 3.03 4.77 3.24
CA ILE A 85 1.62 4.55 2.93
C ILE A 85 1.53 3.76 1.64
N THR A 86 0.80 2.67 1.65
CA THR A 86 0.48 1.91 0.44
C THR A 86 -0.99 2.00 0.12
N THR A 87 -1.30 2.15 -1.17
CA THR A 87 -2.66 2.13 -1.70
C THR A 87 -2.78 1.13 -2.83
N THR A 88 -3.99 0.70 -3.15
CA THR A 88 -4.25 -0.28 -4.20
C THR A 88 -4.78 0.33 -5.49
N THR A 89 -5.58 1.39 -5.40
CA THR A 89 -6.28 1.96 -6.56
C THR A 89 -5.53 3.15 -7.17
N PHE A 90 -5.75 3.37 -8.47
CA PHE A 90 -5.20 4.53 -9.16
C PHE A 90 -5.72 5.85 -8.55
N SER A 91 -7.00 5.90 -8.19
CA SER A 91 -7.62 7.08 -7.57
C SER A 91 -7.00 7.43 -6.23
N SER A 92 -6.81 6.45 -5.34
CA SER A 92 -6.15 6.67 -4.05
C SER A 92 -4.68 7.04 -4.20
N GLY A 93 -3.98 6.48 -5.20
CA GLY A 93 -2.61 6.85 -5.53
C GLY A 93 -2.48 8.30 -6.00
N ASN A 94 -3.41 8.79 -6.82
CA ASN A 94 -3.43 10.19 -7.26
C ASN A 94 -3.71 11.14 -6.10
N LEU A 95 -4.65 10.78 -5.24
CA LEU A 95 -4.92 11.56 -4.02
C LEU A 95 -3.69 11.61 -3.11
N ALA A 96 -3.02 10.48 -2.93
CA ALA A 96 -1.79 10.42 -2.15
C ALA A 96 -0.70 11.34 -2.69
N LYS A 97 -0.52 11.41 -4.00
CA LYS A 97 0.45 12.34 -4.62
C LYS A 97 0.21 13.80 -4.24
N VAL A 98 -1.03 14.19 -4.07
CA VAL A 98 -1.41 15.57 -3.74
C VAL A 98 -1.32 15.81 -2.23
N GLU A 99 -1.98 14.95 -1.44
CA GLU A 99 -2.12 15.12 0.01
C GLU A 99 -0.81 14.94 0.77
N LEU A 100 0.09 14.09 0.29
CA LEU A 100 1.34 13.79 0.98
C LEU A 100 2.47 14.77 0.69
N LYS A 101 2.30 15.70 -0.25
CA LYS A 101 3.30 16.74 -0.55
C LYS A 101 3.66 17.61 0.65
N LYS A 102 2.73 17.79 1.58
CA LYS A 102 2.93 18.57 2.80
C LYS A 102 3.83 17.89 3.84
N PHE A 103 4.11 16.60 3.66
CA PHE A 103 4.95 15.84 4.57
C PHE A 103 6.30 15.53 3.92
N ASN A 104 7.38 15.72 4.67
CA ASN A 104 8.75 15.39 4.22
C ASN A 104 9.22 14.00 4.66
N ASN A 105 8.48 13.35 5.56
CA ASN A 105 8.81 12.06 6.16
C ASN A 105 7.83 10.94 5.79
N VAL A 106 7.03 11.14 4.74
CA VAL A 106 6.03 10.17 4.26
C VAL A 106 6.37 9.77 2.84
N GLU A 107 6.39 8.47 2.59
CA GLU A 107 6.53 7.88 1.26
C GLU A 107 5.27 7.11 0.87
N HIS A 108 4.87 7.24 -0.40
CA HIS A 108 3.74 6.50 -0.95
C HIS A 108 4.21 5.49 -1.98
N ARG A 109 3.69 4.27 -1.87
CA ARG A 109 3.86 3.18 -2.83
C ARG A 109 2.52 2.51 -3.13
N TYR A 110 2.40 1.93 -4.32
CA TYR A 110 1.32 0.98 -4.57
C TYR A 110 1.64 -0.34 -3.89
N PHE A 111 0.61 -0.95 -3.28
CA PHE A 111 0.76 -2.27 -2.68
C PHE A 111 1.03 -3.30 -3.78
N PRO A 112 2.01 -4.22 -3.60
CA PRO A 112 2.26 -5.28 -4.57
C PRO A 112 1.04 -6.19 -4.72
N LEU A 113 0.96 -6.90 -5.85
CA LEU A 113 -0.04 -7.94 -6.03
C LEU A 113 0.03 -8.93 -4.86
N ASP A 114 -1.13 -9.47 -4.47
CA ASP A 114 -1.25 -10.43 -3.36
C ASP A 114 -0.69 -11.80 -3.75
N VAL A 115 0.61 -11.81 -4.00
CA VAL A 115 1.41 -13.00 -4.29
C VAL A 115 2.46 -13.11 -3.19
N PRO A 116 2.55 -14.23 -2.46
CA PRO A 116 3.39 -14.34 -1.27
C PRO A 116 4.84 -13.89 -1.47
N PHE A 117 5.48 -14.29 -2.56
CA PHE A 117 6.88 -13.90 -2.80
C PHE A 117 7.06 -12.38 -3.02
N LEU A 118 6.07 -11.69 -3.62
CA LEU A 118 6.11 -10.23 -3.79
C LEU A 118 5.96 -9.51 -2.45
N VAL A 119 5.05 -9.99 -1.62
CA VAL A 119 4.82 -9.44 -0.27
C VAL A 119 6.04 -9.67 0.61
N GLU A 120 6.65 -10.85 0.56
CA GLU A 120 7.89 -11.15 1.27
C GLU A 120 9.03 -10.23 0.82
N GLN A 121 9.21 -10.02 -0.47
CA GLN A 121 10.20 -9.07 -1.00
C GLN A 121 9.94 -7.64 -0.53
N PHE A 122 8.69 -7.22 -0.52
CA PHE A 122 8.28 -5.90 -0.05
C PHE A 122 8.61 -5.71 1.43
N LEU A 123 8.28 -6.67 2.28
CA LEU A 123 8.58 -6.63 3.70
C LEU A 123 10.09 -6.63 3.98
N ASN A 124 10.84 -7.44 3.24
CA ASN A 124 12.31 -7.50 3.36
C ASN A 124 12.99 -6.22 2.90
N LEU A 125 12.42 -5.53 1.92
CA LEU A 125 12.94 -4.27 1.40
C LEU A 125 12.67 -3.10 2.35
N TRP A 126 11.44 -2.99 2.84
CA TRP A 126 11.01 -1.87 3.68
C TRP A 126 11.30 -2.06 5.16
N LYS A 127 11.21 -3.29 5.66
CA LYS A 127 11.43 -3.65 7.08
C LYS A 127 10.71 -2.68 8.04
N PRO A 128 9.40 -2.55 7.97
CA PRO A 128 8.65 -1.65 8.84
C PRO A 128 8.74 -2.11 10.30
N ASP A 129 8.82 -1.15 11.22
CA ASP A 129 8.79 -1.43 12.66
C ASP A 129 7.37 -1.72 13.15
N ASN A 130 6.39 -1.02 12.56
CA ASN A 130 4.96 -1.24 12.85
C ASN A 130 4.16 -1.23 11.54
N ILE A 131 3.12 -2.04 11.50
CA ILE A 131 2.22 -2.16 10.34
C ILE A 131 0.78 -1.95 10.81
N PHE A 132 0.07 -1.05 10.13
CA PHE A 132 -1.35 -0.79 10.37
C PHE A 132 -2.15 -0.98 9.09
N LEU A 133 -3.11 -1.88 9.15
CA LEU A 133 -4.09 -2.07 8.08
C LEU A 133 -5.32 -1.23 8.41
N CYS A 134 -5.58 -0.22 7.57
CA CYS A 134 -6.73 0.66 7.75
C CYS A 134 -7.94 0.05 7.04
N LEU A 135 -8.88 -0.47 7.84
CA LEU A 135 -10.13 -1.01 7.35
C LEU A 135 -11.28 -0.12 7.83
N LEU A 136 -12.04 0.41 6.89
CA LEU A 136 -13.31 1.07 7.19
C LEU A 136 -14.44 0.07 6.96
N TYR A 137 -15.15 -0.24 8.03
CA TYR A 137 -16.43 -0.93 7.91
C TYR A 137 -17.44 0.04 7.30
N THR A 138 -17.99 -0.33 6.14
CA THR A 138 -19.06 0.44 5.53
C THR A 138 -20.37 0.26 6.27
N SER A 139 -21.32 1.17 6.07
CA SER A 139 -22.65 1.17 6.69
C SER A 139 -23.46 -0.10 6.51
N ASP A 140 -23.12 -0.92 5.53
CA ASP A 140 -23.78 -2.22 5.29
C ASP A 140 -23.67 -3.17 6.48
N ALA A 141 -22.55 -3.11 7.21
CA ALA A 141 -22.40 -3.87 8.45
C ALA A 141 -23.31 -3.38 9.59
N ALA A 142 -23.75 -2.12 9.55
CA ALA A 142 -24.67 -1.57 10.54
C ALA A 142 -26.13 -1.96 10.29
N ASP A 143 -26.49 -2.24 9.06
CA ASP A 143 -27.85 -2.71 8.71
C ASP A 143 -28.06 -4.18 9.08
N ASP A 144 -27.00 -5.00 9.03
CA ASP A 144 -27.08 -6.40 9.48
C ASP A 144 -27.31 -6.56 11.00
N VAL A 145 -26.97 -5.55 11.79
CA VAL A 145 -27.19 -5.55 13.24
C VAL A 145 -28.62 -5.14 13.60
N ARG A 146 -29.39 -4.60 12.68
CA ARG A 146 -30.79 -4.18 12.87
C ARG A 146 -31.81 -5.22 12.44
N GLY A 147 -31.35 -6.32 11.91
CA GLY A 147 -32.20 -7.47 11.53
C GLY A 147 -32.65 -8.32 12.73
#